data_953517a4fa9a723f01b1713179d1e78f
#
_entry.id   953517a4fa9a723f01b1713179d1e78f
#
_cell.length_a   1.000
_cell.length_b   1.000
_cell.length_c   1.000
_cell.angle_alpha   90.00
_cell.angle_beta   90.00
_cell.angle_gamma   90.00
#
_symmetry.space_group_name_H-M   'P 1'
#
loop_
_entity.id
_entity.type
_entity.pdbx_description
1 polymer ?
#
loop_
_entity_poly.entity_id
_entity_poly.type
_entity_poly.pdbx_seq_one_letter_code
_entity_poly.pdbx_strand_id
1 'polypeptide(L)'
;MNNESLQQLTEQLAIEHFVIPFKHHIYFNRRLRTTGGRYMLTSHDIEINPKQYEHFGEQALVDIIKHELCHYFLHLSGRGHQHKDRDFKVLAEKVGAPRFCQPTESYASRANYEYECQSCHISYVRIRKVNVVKMRCGRCGGRLKLKRYL
;
A
#
# COMPACT_ATOMS: atom_id res chain seq x y z
N MET A 1 -4.62 -0.86 -20.09
CA MET A 1 -3.49 0.11 -20.00
C MET A 1 -2.18 -0.66 -19.94
N ASN A 2 -1.20 -0.22 -20.70
CA ASN A 2 0.15 -0.79 -20.70
C ASN A 2 1.16 0.15 -20.01
N ASN A 3 2.41 -0.26 -19.92
CA ASN A 3 3.45 0.56 -19.27
C ASN A 3 3.71 1.88 -20.00
N GLU A 4 3.59 1.90 -21.31
CA GLU A 4 3.76 3.12 -22.09
C GLU A 4 2.66 4.15 -21.78
N SER A 5 1.40 3.72 -21.76
CA SER A 5 0.27 4.56 -21.37
C SER A 5 0.39 5.06 -19.95
N LEU A 6 0.86 4.18 -19.03
CA LEU A 6 1.10 4.52 -17.64
C LEU A 6 2.19 5.59 -17.51
N GLN A 7 3.27 5.48 -18.27
CA GLN A 7 4.34 6.47 -18.29
C GLN A 7 3.81 7.83 -18.75
N GLN A 8 3.07 7.86 -19.85
CA GLN A 8 2.49 9.09 -20.39
C GLN A 8 1.53 9.75 -19.40
N LEU A 9 0.65 8.97 -18.78
CA LEU A 9 -0.28 9.47 -17.76
C LEU A 9 0.48 10.07 -16.56
N THR A 10 1.52 9.42 -16.12
CA THR A 10 2.32 9.88 -14.98
C THR A 10 3.04 11.18 -15.31
N GLU A 11 3.64 11.28 -16.49
CA GLU A 11 4.29 12.51 -16.94
C GLU A 11 3.30 13.68 -17.03
N GLN A 12 2.09 13.42 -17.52
CA GLN A 12 1.01 14.40 -17.57
C GLN A 12 0.60 14.86 -16.16
N LEU A 13 0.37 13.92 -15.24
CA LEU A 13 -0.02 14.22 -13.86
C LEU A 13 1.07 14.99 -13.11
N ALA A 14 2.34 14.69 -13.38
CA ALA A 14 3.46 15.40 -12.79
C ALA A 14 3.44 16.88 -13.17
N ILE A 15 3.25 17.20 -14.43
CA ILE A 15 3.16 18.58 -14.90
C ILE A 15 1.89 19.27 -14.37
N GLU A 16 0.76 18.59 -14.43
CA GLU A 16 -0.54 19.14 -14.04
C GLU A 16 -0.62 19.49 -12.55
N HIS A 17 -0.15 18.60 -11.69
CA HIS A 17 -0.31 18.73 -10.23
C HIS A 17 0.95 19.20 -9.50
N PHE A 18 2.13 18.92 -10.01
CA PHE A 18 3.41 19.25 -9.35
C PHE A 18 4.20 20.33 -10.08
N VAL A 19 3.88 20.61 -11.33
CA VAL A 19 4.55 21.59 -12.20
C VAL A 19 6.03 21.26 -12.40
N ILE A 20 6.42 19.99 -12.22
CA ILE A 20 7.78 19.47 -12.39
C ILE A 20 7.71 18.20 -13.22
N PRO A 21 8.56 18.02 -14.24
CA PRO A 21 8.52 16.82 -15.06
C PRO A 21 8.96 15.58 -14.30
N PHE A 22 8.30 14.45 -14.55
CA PHE A 22 8.73 13.14 -14.11
C PHE A 22 9.77 12.60 -15.08
N LYS A 23 11.00 12.40 -14.62
CA LYS A 23 12.16 12.05 -15.47
C LYS A 23 12.61 10.59 -15.36
N HIS A 24 11.94 9.80 -14.56
CA HIS A 24 12.27 8.39 -14.35
C HIS A 24 11.20 7.49 -14.96
N HIS A 25 11.15 6.24 -14.54
CA HIS A 25 10.24 5.26 -15.12
C HIS A 25 9.18 4.82 -14.14
N ILE A 26 7.99 4.54 -14.65
CA ILE A 26 6.90 3.96 -13.92
C ILE A 26 6.38 2.74 -14.70
N TYR A 27 6.10 1.66 -14.01
CA TYR A 27 5.63 0.42 -14.63
C TYR A 27 4.78 -0.40 -13.68
N PHE A 28 3.96 -1.28 -14.25
CA PHE A 28 3.16 -2.21 -13.47
C PHE A 28 4.01 -3.37 -12.96
N ASN A 29 3.77 -3.76 -11.70
CA ASN A 29 4.38 -4.93 -11.08
C ASN A 29 3.31 -5.79 -10.41
N ARG A 30 2.96 -6.93 -11.03
CA ARG A 30 1.95 -7.86 -10.52
C ARG A 30 2.37 -8.59 -9.25
N ARG A 31 3.63 -8.55 -8.88
CA ARG A 31 4.14 -9.14 -7.64
C ARG A 31 3.74 -8.35 -6.40
N LEU A 32 3.39 -7.08 -6.57
CA LEU A 32 2.82 -6.28 -5.48
C LEU A 32 1.47 -6.87 -5.09
N ARG A 33 1.30 -7.19 -3.81
CA ARG A 33 0.11 -7.89 -3.33
C ARG A 33 -0.89 -6.96 -2.67
N THR A 34 -0.45 -6.22 -1.65
CA THR A 34 -1.31 -5.35 -0.84
C THR A 34 -1.02 -3.88 -1.02
N THR A 35 0.19 -3.56 -1.48
CA THR A 35 0.61 -2.19 -1.73
C THR A 35 0.07 -1.74 -3.08
N GLY A 36 -0.53 -0.55 -3.14
CA GLY A 36 -1.03 0.02 -4.40
C GLY A 36 0.08 0.44 -5.35
N GLY A 37 1.18 0.92 -4.79
CA GLY A 37 2.37 1.30 -5.53
C GLY A 37 3.54 1.44 -4.59
N ARG A 38 4.74 1.62 -5.14
CA ARG A 38 5.93 1.95 -4.36
C ARG A 38 6.90 2.80 -5.16
N TYR A 39 7.54 3.73 -4.46
CA TYR A 39 8.65 4.51 -4.98
C TYR A 39 9.96 3.90 -4.50
N MET A 40 10.91 3.69 -5.41
CA MET A 40 12.20 3.08 -5.09
C MET A 40 13.28 4.16 -4.92
N LEU A 41 13.87 4.22 -3.73
CA LEU A 41 14.82 5.25 -3.34
C LEU A 41 16.13 5.20 -4.15
N THR A 42 16.50 4.04 -4.66
CA THR A 42 17.77 3.84 -5.38
C THR A 42 17.65 4.20 -6.86
N SER A 43 16.67 3.65 -7.56
CA SER A 43 16.47 3.88 -9.00
C SER A 43 15.64 5.12 -9.30
N HIS A 44 14.87 5.61 -8.33
CA HIS A 44 13.85 6.65 -8.45
C HIS A 44 12.68 6.26 -9.36
N ASP A 45 12.54 4.96 -9.62
CA ASP A 45 11.42 4.43 -10.39
C ASP A 45 10.22 4.18 -9.48
N ILE A 46 9.05 4.13 -10.09
CA ILE A 46 7.79 3.85 -9.42
C ILE A 46 7.20 2.55 -9.96
N GLU A 47 6.73 1.70 -9.07
CA GLU A 47 6.00 0.50 -9.42
C GLU A 47 4.54 0.65 -9.00
N ILE A 48 3.62 0.21 -9.84
CA ILE A 48 2.18 0.27 -9.60
C ILE A 48 1.61 -1.15 -9.59
N ASN A 49 0.74 -1.42 -8.62
CA ASN A 49 0.00 -2.66 -8.56
C ASN A 49 -1.18 -2.59 -9.54
N PRO A 50 -1.17 -3.39 -10.63
CA PRO A 50 -2.22 -3.33 -11.63
C PRO A 50 -3.59 -3.76 -11.09
N LYS A 51 -3.65 -4.50 -9.99
CA LYS A 51 -4.90 -4.96 -9.37
C LYS A 51 -5.77 -3.81 -8.90
N GLN A 52 -5.18 -2.70 -8.47
CA GLN A 52 -5.93 -1.51 -8.06
C GLN A 52 -6.70 -0.91 -9.24
N TYR A 53 -6.03 -0.79 -10.38
CA TYR A 53 -6.66 -0.33 -11.61
C TYR A 53 -7.75 -1.29 -12.10
N GLU A 54 -7.46 -2.59 -12.10
CA GLU A 54 -8.39 -3.64 -12.53
C GLU A 54 -9.67 -3.67 -11.67
N HIS A 55 -9.54 -3.45 -10.36
CA HIS A 55 -10.67 -3.51 -9.42
C HIS A 55 -11.43 -2.19 -9.28
N PHE A 56 -10.74 -1.06 -9.26
CA PHE A 56 -11.32 0.23 -8.87
C PHE A 56 -11.28 1.29 -9.97
N GLY A 57 -10.65 1.02 -11.11
CA GLY A 57 -10.66 1.90 -12.26
C GLY A 57 -9.59 2.98 -12.27
N GLU A 58 -9.74 3.92 -13.20
CA GLU A 58 -8.70 4.92 -13.49
C GLU A 58 -8.48 5.92 -12.37
N GLN A 59 -9.54 6.35 -11.66
CA GLN A 59 -9.38 7.30 -10.55
C GLN A 59 -8.50 6.72 -9.44
N ALA A 60 -8.65 5.44 -9.12
CA ALA A 60 -7.80 4.78 -8.14
C ALA A 60 -6.34 4.77 -8.59
N LEU A 61 -6.10 4.53 -9.87
CA LEU A 61 -4.75 4.57 -10.45
C LEU A 61 -4.15 5.99 -10.34
N VAL A 62 -4.91 7.01 -10.71
CA VAL A 62 -4.48 8.41 -10.61
C VAL A 62 -4.11 8.77 -9.17
N ASP A 63 -4.92 8.37 -8.20
CA ASP A 63 -4.68 8.63 -6.78
C ASP A 63 -3.37 7.99 -6.30
N ILE A 64 -3.11 6.75 -6.72
CA ILE A 64 -1.87 6.05 -6.36
C ILE A 64 -0.66 6.72 -7.02
N ILE A 65 -0.76 7.07 -8.30
CA ILE A 65 0.33 7.76 -9.01
C ILE A 65 0.67 9.07 -8.29
N LYS A 66 -0.31 9.87 -7.94
CA LYS A 66 -0.09 11.12 -7.19
C LYS A 66 0.60 10.87 -5.85
N HIS A 67 0.19 9.83 -5.13
CA HIS A 67 0.80 9.45 -3.86
C HIS A 67 2.28 9.13 -4.04
N GLU A 68 2.61 8.31 -5.04
CA GLU A 68 4.01 7.94 -5.29
C GLU A 68 4.83 9.11 -5.85
N LEU A 69 4.22 10.00 -6.63
CA LEU A 69 4.89 11.22 -7.07
C LEU A 69 5.22 12.17 -5.92
N CYS A 70 4.41 12.19 -4.86
CA CYS A 70 4.76 12.93 -3.63
C CYS A 70 6.07 12.43 -3.04
N HIS A 71 6.23 11.12 -2.88
CA HIS A 71 7.48 10.52 -2.43
C HIS A 71 8.64 10.88 -3.36
N TYR A 72 8.43 10.72 -4.65
CA TYR A 72 9.43 10.96 -5.69
C TYR A 72 9.97 12.39 -5.66
N PHE A 73 9.10 13.39 -5.74
CA PHE A 73 9.53 14.78 -5.78
C PHE A 73 10.14 15.26 -4.48
N LEU A 74 9.60 14.84 -3.34
CA LEU A 74 10.16 15.21 -2.03
C LEU A 74 11.53 14.58 -1.80
N HIS A 75 11.70 13.32 -2.16
CA HIS A 75 12.99 12.62 -2.03
C HIS A 75 14.06 13.29 -2.91
N LEU A 76 13.75 13.57 -4.17
CA LEU A 76 14.70 14.23 -5.08
C LEU A 76 15.07 15.64 -4.64
N SER A 77 14.16 16.34 -3.98
CA SER A 77 14.44 17.70 -3.46
C SER A 77 15.08 17.72 -2.07
N GLY A 78 15.36 16.55 -1.49
CA GLY A 78 15.97 16.43 -0.18
C GLY A 78 15.05 16.81 0.98
N ARG A 79 13.73 16.80 0.76
CA ARG A 79 12.71 17.12 1.77
C ARG A 79 12.13 15.86 2.40
N GLY A 80 11.27 16.02 3.42
CA GLY A 80 10.65 14.90 4.12
C GLY A 80 9.70 14.13 3.22
N HIS A 81 10.10 12.93 2.81
CA HIS A 81 9.37 12.09 1.84
C HIS A 81 8.62 10.91 2.43
N GLN A 82 8.68 10.70 3.74
CA GLN A 82 7.98 9.61 4.40
C GLN A 82 6.57 10.03 4.83
N HIS A 83 5.67 9.06 5.00
CA HIS A 83 4.28 9.34 5.38
C HIS A 83 4.14 10.13 6.68
N LYS A 84 5.06 9.97 7.62
CA LYS A 84 5.07 10.69 8.90
C LYS A 84 5.52 12.14 8.77
N ASP A 85 6.21 12.49 7.68
CA ASP A 85 6.81 13.80 7.51
C ASP A 85 5.75 14.84 7.14
N ARG A 86 5.91 16.05 7.69
CA ARG A 86 5.01 17.15 7.41
C ARG A 86 5.00 17.54 5.93
N ASP A 87 6.19 17.56 5.30
CA ASP A 87 6.31 17.88 3.89
C ASP A 87 5.45 16.96 3.02
N PHE A 88 5.45 15.65 3.33
CA PHE A 88 4.62 14.69 2.62
C PHE A 88 3.12 14.96 2.84
N LYS A 89 2.70 15.16 4.08
CA LYS A 89 1.31 15.40 4.42
C LYS A 89 0.75 16.65 3.72
N VAL A 90 1.53 17.72 3.72
CA VAL A 90 1.15 18.99 3.08
C VAL A 90 1.04 18.82 1.56
N LEU A 91 2.01 18.19 0.93
CA LEU A 91 2.01 17.99 -0.52
C LEU A 91 0.89 17.05 -0.95
N ALA A 92 0.69 15.95 -0.24
CA ALA A 92 -0.38 14.99 -0.54
C ALA A 92 -1.76 15.64 -0.46
N GLU A 93 -2.01 16.47 0.54
CA GLU A 93 -3.25 17.22 0.66
C GLU A 93 -3.42 18.22 -0.49
N LYS A 94 -2.37 18.93 -0.84
CA LYS A 94 -2.37 19.93 -1.93
C LYS A 94 -2.75 19.31 -3.28
N VAL A 95 -2.24 18.13 -3.59
CA VAL A 95 -2.48 17.46 -4.87
C VAL A 95 -3.68 16.51 -4.84
N GLY A 96 -4.28 16.32 -3.68
CA GLY A 96 -5.42 15.42 -3.51
C GLY A 96 -5.06 13.94 -3.56
N ALA A 97 -3.88 13.57 -3.05
CA ALA A 97 -3.44 12.18 -3.00
C ALA A 97 -3.83 11.56 -1.66
N PRO A 98 -4.61 10.45 -1.65
CA PRO A 98 -4.94 9.76 -0.41
C PRO A 98 -3.72 9.00 0.13
N ARG A 99 -3.67 8.82 1.46
CA ARG A 99 -2.59 8.07 2.11
C ARG A 99 -2.67 6.57 1.83
N PHE A 100 -3.89 6.04 1.76
CA PHE A 100 -4.12 4.60 1.60
C PHE A 100 -4.96 4.31 0.37
N CYS A 101 -4.68 3.19 -0.30
CA CYS A 101 -5.54 2.63 -1.33
C CYS A 101 -6.53 1.63 -0.70
N GLN A 102 -7.63 1.35 -1.41
CA GLN A 102 -8.56 0.31 -0.97
C GLN A 102 -7.95 -1.08 -1.16
N PRO A 103 -8.17 -2.02 -0.23
CA PRO A 103 -7.64 -3.37 -0.38
C PRO A 103 -8.36 -4.12 -1.51
N THR A 104 -7.61 -4.87 -2.30
CA THR A 104 -8.15 -5.75 -3.34
C THR A 104 -8.45 -7.15 -2.82
N GLU A 105 -7.87 -7.51 -1.69
CA GLU A 105 -8.06 -8.80 -1.02
C GLU A 105 -8.46 -8.56 0.43
N SER A 106 -9.41 -9.35 0.94
CA SER A 106 -9.78 -9.28 2.35
C SER A 106 -8.66 -9.84 3.23
N TYR A 107 -8.64 -9.41 4.49
CA TYR A 107 -7.71 -9.97 5.47
C TYR A 107 -7.91 -11.48 5.62
N ALA A 108 -9.18 -11.92 5.69
CA ALA A 108 -9.51 -13.34 5.83
C ALA A 108 -9.04 -14.18 4.63
N SER A 109 -9.12 -13.66 3.40
CA SER A 109 -8.67 -14.40 2.21
C SER A 109 -7.14 -14.56 2.15
N ARG A 110 -6.40 -13.68 2.83
CA ARG A 110 -4.93 -13.73 2.91
C ARG A 110 -4.42 -14.46 4.15
N ALA A 111 -5.30 -14.81 5.09
CA ALA A 111 -4.92 -15.45 6.34
C ALA A 111 -4.33 -16.84 6.10
N ASN A 112 -3.28 -17.16 6.84
CA ASN A 112 -2.56 -18.43 6.76
C ASN A 112 -2.75 -19.30 8.00
N TYR A 113 -3.28 -18.73 9.08
CA TYR A 113 -3.39 -19.40 10.38
C TYR A 113 -4.75 -19.11 11.00
N GLU A 114 -5.34 -20.12 11.62
CA GLU A 114 -6.53 -19.97 12.47
C GLU A 114 -6.18 -20.40 13.89
N TYR A 115 -6.44 -19.50 14.83
CA TYR A 115 -6.25 -19.74 16.26
C TYR A 115 -7.60 -19.78 16.99
N GLU A 116 -7.67 -20.50 18.08
CA GLU A 116 -8.84 -20.58 18.94
C GLU A 116 -8.47 -20.32 20.37
N CYS A 117 -9.28 -19.52 21.09
CA CYS A 117 -9.15 -19.37 22.53
C CYS A 117 -9.58 -20.63 23.23
N GLN A 118 -8.74 -21.16 24.14
CA GLN A 118 -9.05 -22.37 24.88
C GLN A 118 -10.13 -22.17 25.95
N SER A 119 -10.41 -20.91 26.32
CA SER A 119 -11.41 -20.57 27.34
C SER A 119 -12.76 -20.20 26.75
N CYS A 120 -12.83 -19.20 25.87
CA CYS A 120 -14.09 -18.72 25.29
C CYS A 120 -14.39 -19.25 23.89
N HIS A 121 -13.45 -20.00 23.31
CA HIS A 121 -13.59 -20.65 21.98
C HIS A 121 -13.77 -19.70 20.80
N ILE A 122 -13.51 -18.38 20.96
CA ILE A 122 -13.51 -17.45 19.84
C ILE A 122 -12.37 -17.78 18.87
N SER A 123 -12.63 -17.65 17.58
CA SER A 123 -11.63 -17.89 16.54
C SER A 123 -10.97 -16.60 16.09
N TYR A 124 -9.67 -16.69 15.80
CA TYR A 124 -8.87 -15.62 15.23
C TYR A 124 -8.17 -16.12 13.98
N VAL A 125 -8.29 -15.37 12.88
CA VAL A 125 -7.51 -15.63 11.66
C VAL A 125 -6.37 -14.62 11.57
N ARG A 126 -5.18 -15.10 11.17
CA ARG A 126 -3.98 -14.27 11.11
C ARG A 126 -3.15 -14.60 9.88
N ILE A 127 -2.56 -13.55 9.30
CA ILE A 127 -1.65 -13.69 8.16
C ILE A 127 -0.29 -14.20 8.65
N ARG A 128 0.19 -13.67 9.78
CA ARG A 128 1.46 -14.03 10.38
C ARG A 128 1.25 -14.96 11.57
N LYS A 129 2.22 -15.83 11.80
CA LYS A 129 2.21 -16.72 12.95
C LYS A 129 2.22 -15.93 14.27
N VAL A 130 1.35 -16.33 15.19
CA VAL A 130 1.20 -15.68 16.51
C VAL A 130 2.00 -16.45 17.54
N ASN A 131 2.73 -15.73 18.41
CA ASN A 131 3.39 -16.31 19.55
C ASN A 131 2.34 -16.56 20.67
N VAL A 132 1.85 -17.78 20.77
CA VAL A 132 0.78 -18.16 21.71
C VAL A 132 1.23 -18.15 23.18
N VAL A 133 2.53 -18.10 23.44
CA VAL A 133 3.07 -17.96 24.80
C VAL A 133 2.89 -16.54 25.32
N LYS A 134 3.12 -15.55 24.46
CA LYS A 134 3.04 -14.13 24.83
C LYS A 134 1.65 -13.54 24.62
N MET A 135 0.97 -13.95 23.56
CA MET A 135 -0.33 -13.39 23.18
C MET A 135 -1.48 -14.12 23.85
N ARG A 136 -2.49 -13.37 24.22
CA ARG A 136 -3.70 -13.88 24.87
C ARG A 136 -4.93 -13.46 24.10
N CYS A 137 -6.07 -14.14 24.38
CA CYS A 137 -7.35 -13.74 23.81
C CYS A 137 -7.71 -12.31 24.21
N GLY A 138 -7.97 -11.45 23.22
CA GLY A 138 -8.35 -10.06 23.46
C GLY A 138 -9.73 -9.90 24.12
N ARG A 139 -10.56 -10.94 24.07
CA ARG A 139 -11.90 -10.94 24.65
C ARG A 139 -11.90 -11.38 26.13
N CYS A 140 -11.22 -12.48 26.47
CA CYS A 140 -11.29 -13.05 27.81
C CYS A 140 -9.94 -13.25 28.51
N GLY A 141 -8.82 -12.96 27.83
CA GLY A 141 -7.48 -13.17 28.37
C GLY A 141 -7.02 -14.62 28.42
N GLY A 142 -7.80 -15.55 27.87
CA GLY A 142 -7.47 -16.96 27.83
C GLY A 142 -6.30 -17.28 26.91
N ARG A 143 -5.77 -18.50 27.00
CA ARG A 143 -4.69 -18.98 26.14
C ARG A 143 -5.21 -19.28 24.75
N LEU A 144 -4.37 -18.96 23.73
CA LEU A 144 -4.63 -19.26 22.32
C LEU A 144 -3.91 -20.55 21.93
N LYS A 145 -4.51 -21.29 21.00
CA LYS A 145 -3.86 -22.43 20.36
C LYS A 145 -4.06 -22.34 18.84
N LEU A 146 -3.09 -22.84 18.09
CA LEU A 146 -3.23 -23.00 16.64
C LEU A 146 -4.26 -24.10 16.37
N LYS A 147 -5.34 -23.74 15.66
CA LYS A 147 -6.40 -24.67 15.30
C LYS A 147 -6.08 -25.36 13.98
N ARG A 148 -5.66 -24.60 12.97
CA ARG A 148 -5.28 -25.11 11.65
C ARG A 148 -4.51 -24.08 10.83
N TYR A 149 -3.80 -24.60 9.83
CA TYR A 149 -3.25 -23.80 8.74
C TYR A 149 -4.34 -23.61 7.67
N LEU A 150 -4.38 -22.41 7.09
CA LEU A 150 -5.37 -22.07 6.06
C LEU A 150 -4.75 -22.10 4.67
#